data_396bbfbcfc5c9aafc57171f287265ac6
#
_entry.id   396bbfbcfc5c9aafc57171f287265ac6
#
_cell.length_a   1.000
_cell.length_b   1.000
_cell.length_c   1.000
_cell.angle_alpha   90.00
_cell.angle_beta   90.00
_cell.angle_gamma   90.00
#
_symmetry.space_group_name_H-M   'P 1'
#
loop_
_entity.id
_entity.type
_entity.pdbx_description
1 polymer ?
#
loop_
_entity_poly.entity_id
_entity_poly.type
_entity_poly.pdbx_seq_one_letter_code
_entity_poly.pdbx_strand_id
1 'polypeptide(L)'
;MYGSAVLEESLEDLRRQIDVADDAIVEALRKRMDLSARVGAAKAGDGGTVYAPSREAEVIARVLEANDGRVPEAALAAIYSQILAASRGLQQRARVAFLGPEHTFSHQVARNLFLEGAEYCPTRSIREIFAMADAGDADY
;
A
#
# COMPACT_ATOMS: atom_id res chain seq x y z
N MET A 1 -3.96 55.64 4.17
CA MET A 1 -4.87 54.58 3.73
C MET A 1 -4.08 53.68 2.76
N TYR A 2 -3.49 52.61 3.28
CA TYR A 2 -2.85 51.59 2.46
C TYR A 2 -3.81 50.43 2.40
N GLY A 3 -4.58 50.32 1.29
CA GLY A 3 -5.34 49.16 0.95
C GLY A 3 -4.36 48.01 0.66
N SER A 4 -4.29 47.06 1.55
CA SER A 4 -3.66 45.77 1.27
C SER A 4 -4.49 45.12 0.16
N ALA A 5 -4.02 45.23 -1.08
CA ALA A 5 -4.50 44.39 -2.18
C ALA A 5 -4.05 42.99 -1.83
N VAL A 6 -4.94 42.23 -1.21
CA VAL A 6 -4.87 40.76 -1.26
C VAL A 6 -5.03 40.45 -2.75
N LEU A 7 -3.90 40.16 -3.40
CA LEU A 7 -3.94 39.62 -4.76
C LEU A 7 -4.77 38.33 -4.66
N GLU A 8 -6.00 38.39 -5.18
CA GLU A 8 -6.81 37.19 -5.31
C GLU A 8 -6.05 36.22 -6.21
N GLU A 9 -5.61 35.12 -5.62
CA GLU A 9 -4.86 34.07 -6.28
C GLU A 9 -5.72 33.50 -7.42
N SER A 10 -5.22 33.51 -8.64
CA SER A 10 -5.99 33.04 -9.79
C SER A 10 -6.19 31.52 -9.71
N LEU A 11 -7.26 31.01 -10.31
CA LEU A 11 -7.49 29.57 -10.42
C LEU A 11 -6.30 28.85 -11.07
N GLU A 12 -5.62 29.52 -11.99
CA GLU A 12 -4.45 28.96 -12.67
C GLU A 12 -3.22 28.92 -11.75
N ASP A 13 -3.05 29.89 -10.86
CA ASP A 13 -2.00 29.86 -9.83
C ASP A 13 -2.24 28.74 -8.83
N LEU A 14 -3.47 28.53 -8.39
CA LEU A 14 -3.84 27.43 -7.49
C LEU A 14 -3.59 26.06 -8.15
N ARG A 15 -3.92 25.90 -9.43
CA ARG A 15 -3.62 24.66 -10.17
C ARG A 15 -2.13 24.39 -10.25
N ARG A 16 -1.31 25.39 -10.56
CA ARG A 16 0.14 25.23 -10.56
C ARG A 16 0.70 24.84 -9.20
N GLN A 17 0.14 25.35 -8.11
CA GLN A 17 0.54 24.94 -6.77
C GLN A 17 0.14 23.48 -6.46
N ILE A 18 -1.00 23.04 -6.96
CA ILE A 18 -1.39 21.62 -6.87
C ILE A 18 -0.40 20.75 -7.65
N ASP A 19 -0.05 21.12 -8.88
CA ASP A 19 0.93 20.37 -9.69
C ASP A 19 2.29 20.26 -8.96
N VAL A 20 2.75 21.30 -8.31
CA VAL A 20 3.98 21.27 -7.50
C VAL A 20 3.84 20.31 -6.30
N ALA A 21 2.68 20.30 -5.66
CA ALA A 21 2.42 19.37 -4.56
C ALA A 21 2.37 17.91 -5.05
N ASP A 22 1.78 17.67 -6.22
CA ASP A 22 1.74 16.34 -6.85
C ASP A 22 3.15 15.83 -7.20
N ASP A 23 4.01 16.69 -7.75
CA ASP A 23 5.42 16.37 -8.02
C ASP A 23 6.15 15.97 -6.72
N ALA A 24 5.91 16.68 -5.63
CA ALA A 24 6.49 16.35 -4.33
C ALA A 24 5.99 15.00 -3.78
N ILE A 25 4.71 14.67 -3.99
CA ILE A 25 4.14 13.37 -3.63
C ILE A 25 4.81 12.25 -4.43
N VAL A 26 4.95 12.42 -5.76
CA VAL A 26 5.60 11.43 -6.63
C VAL A 26 7.04 11.19 -6.21
N GLU A 27 7.79 12.25 -5.92
CA GLU A 27 9.19 12.13 -5.47
C GLU A 27 9.30 11.43 -4.11
N ALA A 28 8.43 11.75 -3.16
CA ALA A 28 8.37 11.06 -1.87
C ALA A 28 8.03 9.57 -2.03
N LEU A 29 7.10 9.23 -2.95
CA LEU A 29 6.76 7.85 -3.27
C LEU A 29 7.93 7.09 -3.89
N ARG A 30 8.65 7.68 -4.86
CA ARG A 30 9.87 7.07 -5.45
C ARG A 30 10.87 6.72 -4.37
N LYS A 31 11.24 7.68 -3.53
CA LYS A 31 12.16 7.47 -2.42
C LYS A 31 11.69 6.36 -1.47
N ARG A 32 10.40 6.34 -1.17
CA ARG A 32 9.83 5.30 -0.31
C ARG A 32 9.90 3.92 -0.94
N MET A 33 9.63 3.81 -2.25
CA MET A 33 9.70 2.55 -2.99
C MET A 33 11.14 2.02 -3.05
N ASP A 34 12.14 2.87 -3.30
CA ASP A 34 13.56 2.50 -3.28
C ASP A 34 13.97 1.95 -1.91
N LEU A 35 13.54 2.60 -0.83
CA LEU A 35 13.80 2.11 0.53
C LEU A 35 13.09 0.79 0.80
N SER A 36 11.88 0.59 0.30
CA SER A 36 11.13 -0.66 0.44
C SER A 36 11.83 -1.82 -0.28
N ALA A 37 12.33 -1.58 -1.50
CA ALA A 37 13.11 -2.58 -2.24
C ALA A 37 14.39 -2.98 -1.47
N ARG A 38 15.09 -2.01 -0.88
CA ARG A 38 16.27 -2.26 -0.04
C ARG A 38 15.95 -3.07 1.23
N VAL A 39 14.81 -2.79 1.85
CA VAL A 39 14.31 -3.59 2.99
C VAL A 39 14.02 -5.02 2.55
N GLY A 40 13.41 -5.21 1.38
CA GLY A 40 13.18 -6.54 0.80
C GLY A 40 14.47 -7.31 0.57
N ALA A 41 15.47 -6.68 -0.03
CA ALA A 41 16.78 -7.29 -0.25
C ALA A 41 17.48 -7.68 1.07
N ALA A 42 17.38 -6.85 2.11
CA ALA A 42 17.95 -7.16 3.41
C ALA A 42 17.24 -8.35 4.10
N LYS A 43 15.90 -8.41 4.00
CA LYS A 43 15.10 -9.52 4.56
C LYS A 43 15.30 -10.85 3.84
N ALA A 44 15.56 -10.84 2.54
CA ALA A 44 15.78 -12.04 1.76
C ALA A 44 16.98 -12.86 2.28
N GLY A 45 17.95 -12.20 2.93
CA GLY A 45 19.07 -12.87 3.59
C GLY A 45 18.71 -13.53 4.94
N ASP A 46 17.65 -13.06 5.59
CA ASP A 46 17.28 -13.48 6.96
C ASP A 46 16.03 -14.40 7.01
N GLY A 47 15.44 -14.75 5.86
CA GLY A 47 14.23 -15.59 5.80
C GLY A 47 12.97 -14.91 6.36
N GLY A 48 12.96 -13.58 6.46
CA GLY A 48 11.84 -12.82 7.02
C GLY A 48 10.66 -12.70 6.06
N THR A 49 9.44 -12.72 6.62
CA THR A 49 8.21 -12.54 5.85
C THR A 49 8.05 -11.10 5.37
N VAL A 50 7.60 -10.94 4.13
CA VAL A 50 7.36 -9.62 3.51
C VAL A 50 6.12 -8.94 4.13
N TYR A 51 5.06 -9.72 4.35
CA TYR A 51 3.85 -9.21 4.98
C TYR A 51 3.97 -9.20 6.51
N ALA A 52 3.97 -8.00 7.06
CA ALA A 52 4.05 -7.76 8.50
C ALA A 52 2.86 -6.87 8.93
N PRO A 53 1.68 -7.45 9.22
CA PRO A 53 0.45 -6.69 9.54
C PRO A 53 0.63 -5.70 10.68
N SER A 54 1.37 -6.09 11.72
CA SER A 54 1.69 -5.20 12.85
C SER A 54 2.45 -3.95 12.42
N ARG A 55 3.44 -4.13 11.55
CA ARG A 55 4.23 -3.00 11.03
C ARG A 55 3.40 -2.08 10.13
N GLU A 56 2.51 -2.63 9.33
CA GLU A 56 1.60 -1.83 8.50
C GLU A 56 0.63 -1.03 9.35
N ALA A 57 0.06 -1.64 10.39
CA ALA A 57 -0.79 -0.95 11.35
C ALA A 57 -0.05 0.20 12.06
N GLU A 58 1.19 -0.01 12.49
CA GLU A 58 2.03 1.05 13.08
C GLU A 58 2.25 2.22 12.10
N VAL A 59 2.50 1.92 10.82
CA VAL A 59 2.70 2.97 9.81
C VAL A 59 1.42 3.79 9.63
N ILE A 60 0.27 3.13 9.50
CA ILE A 60 -1.03 3.80 9.36
C ILE A 60 -1.32 4.64 10.61
N ALA A 61 -1.16 4.09 11.80
CA ALA A 61 -1.39 4.82 13.05
C ALA A 61 -0.53 6.09 13.14
N ARG A 62 0.77 5.99 12.85
CA ARG A 62 1.69 7.13 12.84
C ARG A 62 1.28 8.20 11.83
N VAL A 63 0.79 7.81 10.68
CA VAL A 63 0.38 8.75 9.62
C VAL A 63 -0.92 9.45 10.01
N LEU A 64 -1.85 8.73 10.63
CA LEU A 64 -3.09 9.32 11.14
C LEU A 64 -2.81 10.28 12.31
N GLU A 65 -1.87 9.96 13.19
CA GLU A 65 -1.44 10.85 14.27
C GLU A 65 -0.79 12.14 13.74
N ALA A 66 -0.03 12.04 12.65
CA ALA A 66 0.59 13.19 11.99
C ALA A 66 -0.41 14.04 11.18
N ASN A 67 -1.61 13.55 10.95
CA ASN A 67 -2.66 14.26 10.22
C ASN A 67 -3.25 15.37 11.11
N ASP A 68 -3.24 16.61 10.59
CA ASP A 68 -3.84 17.76 11.28
C ASP A 68 -5.37 17.89 11.03
N GLY A 69 -5.99 16.86 10.47
CA GLY A 69 -7.43 16.81 10.18
C GLY A 69 -7.84 17.40 8.83
N ARG A 70 -6.91 17.94 8.03
CA ARG A 70 -7.23 18.46 6.68
C ARG A 70 -7.54 17.35 5.70
N VAL A 71 -6.94 16.17 5.88
CA VAL A 71 -7.24 14.99 5.07
C VAL A 71 -8.19 14.09 5.89
N PRO A 72 -9.35 13.68 5.35
CA PRO A 72 -10.21 12.73 6.05
C PRO A 72 -9.44 11.45 6.40
N GLU A 73 -9.53 11.01 7.65
CA GLU A 73 -8.76 9.85 8.16
C GLU A 73 -8.96 8.59 7.31
N ALA A 74 -10.21 8.31 6.91
CA ALA A 74 -10.52 7.16 6.07
C ALA A 74 -9.84 7.24 4.68
N ALA A 75 -9.76 8.44 4.09
CA ALA A 75 -9.07 8.66 2.82
C ALA A 75 -7.56 8.48 2.98
N LEU A 76 -6.97 9.04 4.04
CA LEU A 76 -5.54 8.92 4.32
C LEU A 76 -5.14 7.46 4.58
N ALA A 77 -5.93 6.72 5.37
CA ALA A 77 -5.73 5.30 5.61
C ALA A 77 -5.80 4.48 4.31
N ALA A 78 -6.77 4.77 3.44
CA ALA A 78 -6.90 4.09 2.15
C ALA A 78 -5.69 4.36 1.22
N ILE A 79 -5.22 5.60 1.13
CA ILE A 79 -4.03 5.98 0.37
C ILE A 79 -2.81 5.22 0.87
N TYR A 80 -2.58 5.20 2.19
CA TYR A 80 -1.44 4.50 2.77
C TYR A 80 -1.52 2.99 2.63
N SER A 81 -2.72 2.40 2.65
CA SER A 81 -2.92 0.98 2.35
C SER A 81 -2.46 0.63 0.92
N GLN A 82 -2.75 1.49 -0.07
CA GLN A 82 -2.26 1.31 -1.44
C GLN A 82 -0.73 1.45 -1.54
N ILE A 83 -0.16 2.44 -0.87
CA ILE A 83 1.29 2.64 -0.82
C ILE A 83 1.99 1.43 -0.19
N LEU A 84 1.43 0.86 0.88
CA LEU A 84 1.97 -0.32 1.56
C LEU A 84 1.87 -1.57 0.67
N ALA A 85 0.77 -1.74 -0.04
CA ALA A 85 0.59 -2.83 -1.00
C ALA A 85 1.60 -2.77 -2.15
N ALA A 86 1.78 -1.58 -2.74
CA ALA A 86 2.79 -1.36 -3.78
C ALA A 86 4.21 -1.68 -3.26
N SER A 87 4.52 -1.29 -2.02
CA SER A 87 5.81 -1.59 -1.38
C SER A 87 6.03 -3.09 -1.20
N ARG A 88 5.00 -3.86 -0.84
CA ARG A 88 5.09 -5.33 -0.73
C ARG A 88 5.43 -5.96 -2.09
N GLY A 89 4.74 -5.53 -3.15
CA GLY A 89 4.99 -6.03 -4.49
C GLY A 89 6.42 -5.84 -5.00
N LEU A 90 7.13 -4.82 -4.49
CA LEU A 90 8.55 -4.59 -4.79
C LEU A 90 9.50 -5.46 -3.96
N GLN A 91 9.08 -5.90 -2.78
CA GLN A 91 9.91 -6.74 -1.91
C GLN A 91 9.87 -8.20 -2.35
N GLN A 92 8.69 -8.73 -2.54
CA GLN A 92 8.41 -10.07 -3.08
C GLN A 92 6.92 -10.14 -3.42
N ARG A 93 6.55 -10.71 -4.56
CA ARG A 93 5.15 -11.01 -4.83
C ARG A 93 4.70 -12.13 -3.92
N ALA A 94 3.83 -11.81 -2.97
CA ALA A 94 3.22 -12.81 -2.12
C ALA A 94 2.30 -13.72 -2.95
N ARG A 95 2.40 -15.04 -2.76
CA ARG A 95 1.47 -16.01 -3.33
C ARG A 95 0.38 -16.30 -2.32
N VAL A 96 -0.85 -15.95 -2.66
CA VAL A 96 -2.01 -16.04 -1.77
C VAL A 96 -2.93 -17.14 -2.26
N ALA A 97 -3.00 -18.26 -1.53
CA ALA A 97 -3.94 -19.33 -1.80
C ALA A 97 -5.33 -18.97 -1.24
N PHE A 98 -6.36 -19.21 -2.01
CA PHE A 98 -7.74 -18.96 -1.58
C PHE A 98 -8.69 -20.03 -2.11
N LEU A 99 -9.81 -20.23 -1.43
CA LEU A 99 -10.84 -21.15 -1.89
C LEU A 99 -11.52 -20.59 -3.14
N GLY A 100 -11.22 -21.21 -4.29
CA GLY A 100 -11.73 -20.81 -5.60
C GLY A 100 -13.23 -21.16 -5.80
N PRO A 101 -13.72 -20.87 -6.97
CA PRO A 101 -13.06 -20.27 -8.11
C PRO A 101 -12.76 -18.75 -7.92
N GLU A 102 -12.15 -18.14 -8.94
CA GLU A 102 -12.01 -16.69 -8.99
C GLU A 102 -13.38 -15.99 -8.93
N HIS A 103 -13.39 -14.71 -8.51
CA HIS A 103 -14.60 -13.88 -8.34
C HIS A 103 -15.55 -14.36 -7.21
N THR A 104 -15.11 -15.24 -6.34
CA THR A 104 -15.81 -15.59 -5.11
C THR A 104 -15.56 -14.59 -4.00
N PHE A 105 -16.32 -14.69 -2.90
CA PHE A 105 -16.10 -13.89 -1.71
C PHE A 105 -14.67 -14.05 -1.15
N SER A 106 -14.15 -15.28 -1.13
CA SER A 106 -12.77 -15.56 -0.70
C SER A 106 -11.74 -14.84 -1.57
N HIS A 107 -11.93 -14.83 -2.90
CA HIS A 107 -11.08 -14.07 -3.81
C HIS A 107 -11.15 -12.57 -3.54
N GLN A 108 -12.35 -12.03 -3.32
CA GLN A 108 -12.51 -10.61 -3.03
C GLN A 108 -11.83 -10.20 -1.72
N VAL A 109 -11.95 -11.02 -0.66
CA VAL A 109 -11.25 -10.78 0.61
C VAL A 109 -9.73 -10.81 0.42
N ALA A 110 -9.22 -11.82 -0.28
CA ALA A 110 -7.78 -11.91 -0.58
C ALA A 110 -7.30 -10.66 -1.35
N ARG A 111 -8.01 -10.22 -2.37
CA ARG A 111 -7.69 -9.02 -3.13
C ARG A 111 -7.76 -7.73 -2.29
N ASN A 112 -8.69 -7.63 -1.38
CA ASN A 112 -8.80 -6.46 -0.49
C ASN A 112 -7.63 -6.38 0.50
N LEU A 113 -7.09 -7.54 0.92
CA LEU A 113 -5.97 -7.60 1.87
C LEU A 113 -4.60 -7.39 1.19
N PHE A 114 -4.41 -7.96 0.01
CA PHE A 114 -3.10 -7.98 -0.65
C PHE A 114 -3.01 -7.07 -1.87
N LEU A 115 -4.16 -6.58 -2.36
CA LEU A 115 -4.27 -5.66 -3.49
C LEU A 115 -3.53 -6.19 -4.75
N GLU A 116 -2.96 -5.30 -5.54
CA GLU A 116 -2.25 -5.66 -6.80
C GLU A 116 -0.85 -6.25 -6.57
N GLY A 117 -0.38 -6.29 -5.32
CA GLY A 117 0.97 -6.76 -4.96
C GLY A 117 1.13 -8.27 -4.81
N ALA A 118 0.09 -9.07 -5.07
CA ALA A 118 0.11 -10.52 -4.85
C ALA A 118 -0.23 -11.31 -6.12
N GLU A 119 0.21 -12.56 -6.14
CA GLU A 119 -0.25 -13.62 -7.04
C GLU A 119 -1.35 -14.41 -6.34
N TYR A 120 -2.50 -14.56 -6.98
CA TYR A 120 -3.67 -15.20 -6.41
C TYR A 120 -3.83 -16.61 -6.95
N CYS A 121 -3.72 -17.62 -6.08
CA CYS A 121 -3.74 -19.03 -6.41
C CYS A 121 -5.09 -19.64 -5.99
N PRO A 122 -6.06 -19.83 -6.92
CA PRO A 122 -7.33 -20.48 -6.61
C PRO A 122 -7.14 -21.97 -6.34
N THR A 123 -7.72 -22.45 -5.25
CA THR A 123 -7.72 -23.88 -4.88
C THR A 123 -9.12 -24.46 -4.90
N ARG A 124 -9.23 -25.79 -4.96
CA ARG A 124 -10.51 -26.50 -4.98
C ARG A 124 -11.01 -26.86 -3.59
N SER A 125 -10.15 -26.83 -2.59
CA SER A 125 -10.50 -27.19 -1.21
C SER A 125 -9.61 -26.46 -0.20
N ILE A 126 -10.11 -26.33 1.02
CA ILE A 126 -9.32 -25.79 2.16
C ILE A 126 -8.09 -26.67 2.43
N ARG A 127 -8.19 -27.99 2.23
CA ARG A 127 -7.04 -28.89 2.39
C ARG A 127 -5.91 -28.54 1.41
N GLU A 128 -6.25 -28.17 0.18
CA GLU A 128 -5.28 -27.78 -0.84
C GLU A 128 -4.57 -26.47 -0.45
N ILE A 129 -5.27 -25.52 0.16
CA ILE A 129 -4.67 -24.29 0.70
C ILE A 129 -3.56 -24.64 1.70
N PHE A 130 -3.86 -25.49 2.68
CA PHE A 130 -2.87 -25.92 3.67
C PHE A 130 -1.71 -26.69 3.04
N ALA A 131 -2.00 -27.55 2.08
CA ALA A 131 -0.96 -28.31 1.38
C ALA A 131 -0.01 -27.38 0.60
N MET A 132 -0.52 -26.33 -0.05
CA MET A 132 0.30 -25.33 -0.73
C MET A 132 1.14 -24.54 0.26
N ALA A 133 0.60 -24.16 1.41
CA ALA A 133 1.35 -23.45 2.46
C ALA A 133 2.47 -24.34 3.03
N ASP A 134 2.18 -25.60 3.34
CA ASP A 134 3.16 -26.57 3.87
C ASP A 134 4.27 -26.87 2.84
N ALA A 135 3.94 -26.91 1.56
CA ALA A 135 4.90 -27.13 0.47
C ALA A 135 5.73 -25.87 0.15
N GLY A 136 5.36 -24.70 0.70
CA GLY A 136 5.97 -23.43 0.35
C GLY A 136 5.54 -22.89 -1.03
N ASP A 137 4.43 -23.39 -1.59
CA ASP A 137 3.85 -22.95 -2.87
C ASP A 137 2.91 -21.76 -2.70
N ALA A 138 2.51 -21.46 -1.47
CA ALA A 138 1.79 -20.25 -1.09
C ALA A 138 2.39 -19.68 0.20
N ASP A 139 2.34 -18.35 0.30
CA ASP A 139 2.84 -17.62 1.46
C ASP A 139 1.70 -17.30 2.44
N TYR A 140 0.46 -17.27 1.93
CA TYR A 140 -0.77 -17.00 2.69
C TYR A 140 -1.95 -17.79 2.13
#